data_d838d0872aaf76964ab35b46afb78187
#
_entry.id   d838d0872aaf76964ab35b46afb78187
#
_cell.length_a   1.000
_cell.length_b   1.000
_cell.length_c   1.000
_cell.angle_alpha   90.00
_cell.angle_beta   90.00
_cell.angle_gamma   90.00
#
_symmetry.space_group_name_H-M   'P 1'
#
loop_
_entity.id
_entity.type
_entity.pdbx_description
1 polymer ?
#
loop_
_entity_poly.entity_id
_entity_poly.type
_entity_poly.pdbx_seq_one_letter_code
_entity_poly.pdbx_strand_id
1 'polypeptide(L)'
;MKQFLALFLTVLMMTSAAMADFTFDIAELERTPDCMVYPEENSADIIVRPTNQPFIGELDVEYGELIAYLDFIEKVDEEVVLLRLVISTALDEMFSADTLTIAVDKKSYSFDVYPVTSEYDRTYYEDYVVCFGKEGLKFVKAIAQTKKDDPLEITLEGADSITGRVIIPGDTAAYMYDRFVDLGGKKQELEYFDEIWTMEVK
;
A
#
# COMPACT_ATOMS: atom_id res chain seq x y z
N MET A 1 -38.19 -17.09 37.48
CA MET A 1 -36.76 -16.75 37.62
C MET A 1 -35.82 -17.73 36.91
N LYS A 2 -35.98 -19.06 37.05
CA LYS A 2 -35.08 -20.04 36.39
C LYS A 2 -35.11 -20.03 34.85
N GLN A 3 -36.24 -19.72 34.23
CA GLN A 3 -36.37 -19.65 32.77
C GLN A 3 -35.75 -18.39 32.17
N PHE A 4 -35.73 -17.27 32.91
CA PHE A 4 -35.05 -16.04 32.45
C PHE A 4 -33.55 -16.16 32.55
N LEU A 5 -33.00 -16.90 33.51
CA LEU A 5 -31.58 -17.14 33.66
C LEU A 5 -31.02 -18.02 32.52
N ALA A 6 -31.80 -19.02 32.08
CA ALA A 6 -31.43 -19.90 30.96
C ALA A 6 -31.42 -19.14 29.63
N LEU A 7 -32.37 -18.23 29.41
CA LEU A 7 -32.41 -17.42 28.18
C LEU A 7 -31.25 -16.42 28.13
N PHE A 8 -30.89 -15.82 29.27
CA PHE A 8 -29.76 -14.88 29.35
C PHE A 8 -28.42 -15.57 29.13
N LEU A 9 -28.23 -16.79 29.66
CA LEU A 9 -27.04 -17.59 29.42
C LEU A 9 -26.92 -18.02 27.95
N THR A 10 -28.04 -18.36 27.29
CA THR A 10 -28.05 -18.75 25.88
C THR A 10 -27.73 -17.57 24.96
N VAL A 11 -28.22 -16.38 25.28
CA VAL A 11 -27.88 -15.15 24.53
C VAL A 11 -26.40 -14.77 24.75
N LEU A 12 -25.88 -14.93 25.99
CA LEU A 12 -24.47 -14.66 26.29
C LEU A 12 -23.54 -15.66 25.60
N MET A 13 -23.95 -16.94 25.46
CA MET A 13 -23.17 -17.92 24.71
C MET A 13 -23.24 -17.75 23.18
N MET A 14 -24.32 -17.16 22.66
CA MET A 14 -24.45 -16.86 21.23
C MET A 14 -23.67 -15.62 20.83
N THR A 15 -23.41 -14.68 21.73
CA THR A 15 -22.59 -13.51 21.46
C THR A 15 -21.09 -13.78 21.55
N SER A 16 -20.68 -14.84 22.27
CA SER A 16 -19.26 -15.24 22.34
C SER A 16 -18.81 -16.21 21.23
N ALA A 17 -19.73 -16.72 20.41
CA ALA A 17 -19.40 -17.64 19.31
C ALA A 17 -19.25 -16.94 17.94
N ALA A 18 -19.31 -15.61 17.88
CA ALA A 18 -19.29 -14.87 16.62
C ALA A 18 -18.11 -13.90 16.47
N MET A 19 -17.16 -13.91 17.38
CA MET A 19 -15.84 -13.35 17.14
C MET A 19 -14.87 -14.52 16.92
N ALA A 20 -14.96 -15.15 15.77
CA ALA A 20 -13.78 -15.79 15.22
C ALA A 20 -12.82 -14.64 14.95
N ASP A 21 -11.76 -14.53 15.73
CA ASP A 21 -10.65 -13.64 15.45
C ASP A 21 -10.22 -13.95 14.01
N PHE A 22 -10.60 -13.06 13.09
CA PHE A 22 -10.17 -13.21 11.72
C PHE A 22 -8.73 -12.69 11.68
N THR A 23 -7.79 -13.60 11.65
CA THR A 23 -6.38 -13.30 11.42
C THR A 23 -6.08 -13.36 9.92
N PHE A 24 -5.30 -12.40 9.45
CA PHE A 24 -4.69 -12.47 8.13
C PHE A 24 -3.79 -13.73 8.07
N ASP A 25 -3.84 -14.48 6.97
CA ASP A 25 -3.03 -15.70 6.83
C ASP A 25 -1.60 -15.34 6.41
N ILE A 26 -0.78 -14.96 7.39
CA ILE A 26 0.62 -14.56 7.21
C ILE A 26 1.45 -15.71 6.60
N ALA A 27 1.26 -16.94 7.07
CA ALA A 27 1.99 -18.08 6.54
C ALA A 27 1.70 -18.35 5.06
N GLU A 28 0.50 -18.03 4.60
CA GLU A 28 0.13 -18.08 3.18
C GLU A 28 0.60 -16.85 2.42
N LEU A 29 0.76 -15.70 3.06
CA LEU A 29 1.35 -14.51 2.45
C LEU A 29 2.79 -14.79 2.00
N GLU A 30 3.63 -15.30 2.89
CA GLU A 30 5.03 -15.63 2.58
C GLU A 30 5.18 -16.67 1.46
N ARG A 31 4.14 -17.49 1.24
CA ARG A 31 4.09 -18.48 0.15
C ARG A 31 3.41 -17.95 -1.11
N THR A 32 3.15 -16.66 -1.20
CA THR A 32 2.51 -16.05 -2.38
C THR A 32 3.37 -16.34 -3.62
N PRO A 33 2.83 -16.97 -4.65
CA PRO A 33 3.59 -17.34 -5.84
C PRO A 33 4.20 -16.11 -6.53
N ASP A 34 5.32 -16.30 -7.21
CA ASP A 34 6.01 -15.28 -7.98
C ASP A 34 6.39 -14.02 -7.17
N CYS A 35 6.55 -14.17 -5.86
CA CYS A 35 7.02 -13.13 -4.95
C CYS A 35 8.35 -13.50 -4.30
N MET A 36 9.11 -12.49 -3.94
CA MET A 36 10.28 -12.59 -3.05
C MET A 36 9.89 -12.12 -1.67
N VAL A 37 10.47 -12.76 -0.65
CA VAL A 37 10.28 -12.45 0.77
C VAL A 37 11.62 -12.00 1.34
N TYR A 38 11.66 -10.86 1.98
CA TYR A 38 12.87 -10.34 2.62
C TYR A 38 12.53 -9.40 3.79
N PRO A 39 13.42 -9.26 4.79
CA PRO A 39 13.21 -8.32 5.88
C PRO A 39 13.30 -6.88 5.36
N GLU A 40 12.50 -5.99 5.94
CA GLU A 40 12.67 -4.55 5.76
C GLU A 40 13.92 -4.07 6.49
N GLU A 41 14.64 -3.13 5.90
CA GLU A 41 15.87 -2.63 6.48
C GLU A 41 15.60 -1.89 7.80
N ASN A 42 16.35 -2.25 8.85
CA ASN A 42 16.24 -1.69 10.21
C ASN A 42 14.88 -1.90 10.92
N SER A 43 14.08 -2.86 10.48
CA SER A 43 12.79 -3.21 11.06
C SER A 43 12.70 -4.73 11.29
N ALA A 44 11.73 -5.16 12.11
CA ALA A 44 11.33 -6.57 12.19
C ALA A 44 10.35 -6.96 11.09
N ASP A 45 9.88 -5.98 10.31
CA ASP A 45 8.86 -6.17 9.30
C ASP A 45 9.36 -6.99 8.11
N ILE A 46 8.43 -7.63 7.44
CA ILE A 46 8.71 -8.52 6.31
C ILE A 46 8.04 -7.95 5.06
N ILE A 47 8.81 -7.84 3.98
CA ILE A 47 8.31 -7.41 2.67
C ILE A 47 8.08 -8.62 1.78
N VAL A 48 6.90 -8.69 1.15
CA VAL A 48 6.56 -9.67 0.13
C VAL A 48 6.28 -8.95 -1.18
N ARG A 49 7.20 -9.04 -2.12
CA ARG A 49 7.22 -8.26 -3.36
C ARG A 49 7.20 -9.16 -4.59
N PRO A 50 6.32 -8.91 -5.57
CA PRO A 50 6.35 -9.59 -6.86
C PRO A 50 7.71 -9.50 -7.56
N THR A 51 8.15 -10.58 -8.20
CA THR A 51 9.47 -10.68 -8.85
C THR A 51 9.57 -9.85 -10.14
N ASN A 52 8.45 -9.37 -10.68
CA ASN A 52 8.42 -8.52 -11.88
C ASN A 52 8.62 -7.02 -11.59
N GLN A 53 9.10 -6.68 -10.40
CA GLN A 53 9.40 -5.31 -9.97
C GLN A 53 10.92 -5.10 -9.83
N PRO A 54 11.44 -3.87 -9.85
CA PRO A 54 10.71 -2.59 -9.83
C PRO A 54 10.07 -2.21 -11.16
N PHE A 55 9.09 -1.27 -11.11
CA PHE A 55 8.57 -0.59 -12.28
C PHE A 55 9.36 0.71 -12.48
N ILE A 56 10.04 0.82 -13.61
CA ILE A 56 10.84 2.00 -13.95
C ILE A 56 9.93 3.03 -14.59
N GLY A 57 10.00 4.25 -14.11
CA GLY A 57 9.26 5.40 -14.61
C GLY A 57 10.20 6.50 -15.11
N GLU A 58 9.61 7.63 -15.46
CA GLU A 58 10.29 8.83 -15.92
C GLU A 58 9.80 10.03 -15.12
N LEU A 59 10.71 10.90 -14.68
CA LEU A 59 10.39 12.22 -14.13
C LEU A 59 10.58 13.29 -15.19
N ASP A 60 9.74 14.31 -15.16
CA ASP A 60 9.85 15.48 -16.05
C ASP A 60 10.89 16.49 -15.51
N VAL A 61 12.06 15.99 -15.08
CA VAL A 61 13.23 16.77 -14.63
C VAL A 61 14.48 16.23 -15.30
N GLU A 62 15.52 17.09 -15.45
CA GLU A 62 16.67 16.79 -16.30
C GLU A 62 17.51 15.60 -15.79
N TYR A 63 17.61 15.39 -14.48
CA TYR A 63 18.45 14.36 -13.86
C TYR A 63 17.70 13.62 -12.77
N GLY A 64 16.51 13.11 -13.09
CA GLY A 64 15.67 12.41 -12.12
C GLY A 64 15.37 10.97 -12.53
N GLU A 65 15.38 10.07 -11.56
CA GLU A 65 14.90 8.70 -11.72
C GLU A 65 13.64 8.48 -10.91
N LEU A 66 12.71 7.69 -11.45
CA LEU A 66 11.47 7.30 -10.80
C LEU A 66 11.37 5.78 -10.81
N ILE A 67 11.12 5.23 -9.64
CA ILE A 67 10.90 3.79 -9.48
C ILE A 67 9.63 3.59 -8.64
N ALA A 68 8.80 2.63 -9.00
CA ALA A 68 7.63 2.26 -8.22
C ALA A 68 7.65 0.79 -7.81
N TYR A 69 7.09 0.52 -6.62
CA TYR A 69 6.86 -0.82 -6.10
C TYR A 69 5.42 -0.94 -5.60
N LEU A 70 4.80 -2.08 -5.86
CA LEU A 70 3.50 -2.44 -5.27
C LEU A 70 3.70 -3.79 -4.56
N ASP A 71 3.75 -3.77 -3.23
CA ASP A 71 4.10 -4.93 -2.43
C ASP A 71 3.23 -5.05 -1.17
N PHE A 72 3.44 -6.12 -0.41
CA PHE A 72 2.91 -6.26 0.95
C PHE A 72 4.01 -5.97 1.96
N ILE A 73 3.62 -5.39 3.09
CA ILE A 73 4.44 -5.34 4.29
C ILE A 73 3.68 -5.98 5.44
N GLU A 74 4.32 -6.96 6.08
CA GLU A 74 3.89 -7.54 7.33
C GLU A 74 4.50 -6.73 8.48
N LYS A 75 3.67 -6.05 9.24
CA LYS A 75 4.04 -5.37 10.48
C LYS A 75 4.02 -6.39 11.61
N VAL A 76 5.18 -7.01 11.89
CA VAL A 76 5.31 -8.15 12.81
C VAL A 76 4.83 -7.81 14.22
N ASP A 77 5.22 -6.64 14.73
CA ASP A 77 4.87 -6.22 16.10
C ASP A 77 3.38 -5.84 16.24
N GLU A 78 2.71 -5.52 15.14
CA GLU A 78 1.32 -5.07 15.10
C GLU A 78 0.37 -6.19 14.62
N GLU A 79 0.91 -7.30 14.17
CA GLU A 79 0.17 -8.46 13.63
C GLU A 79 -0.76 -8.09 12.47
N VAL A 80 -0.34 -7.11 11.62
CA VAL A 80 -1.12 -6.67 10.45
C VAL A 80 -0.29 -6.77 9.17
N VAL A 81 -0.99 -6.92 8.06
CA VAL A 81 -0.39 -6.86 6.73
C VAL A 81 -1.01 -5.72 5.95
N LEU A 82 -0.18 -4.90 5.35
CA LEU A 82 -0.60 -3.78 4.51
C LEU A 82 -0.20 -4.04 3.06
N LEU A 83 -1.09 -3.71 2.14
CA LEU A 83 -0.74 -3.53 0.74
C LEU A 83 -0.23 -2.10 0.61
N ARG A 84 0.95 -1.91 0.00
CA ARG A 84 1.55 -0.58 -0.13
C ARG A 84 2.04 -0.29 -1.53
N LEU A 85 2.08 1.00 -1.85
CA LEU A 85 2.78 1.55 -2.99
C LEU A 85 3.97 2.36 -2.47
N VAL A 86 5.13 2.12 -3.03
CA VAL A 86 6.33 2.92 -2.79
C VAL A 86 6.70 3.61 -4.09
N ILE A 87 6.83 4.92 -4.04
CA ILE A 87 7.38 5.74 -5.12
C ILE A 87 8.74 6.22 -4.65
N SER A 88 9.79 5.76 -5.31
CA SER A 88 11.17 6.15 -5.03
C SER A 88 11.66 7.10 -6.12
N THR A 89 12.24 8.22 -5.71
CA THR A 89 12.89 9.16 -6.60
C THR A 89 14.38 9.26 -6.31
N ALA A 90 15.18 9.51 -7.33
CA ALA A 90 16.58 9.88 -7.19
C ALA A 90 16.80 11.22 -7.89
N LEU A 91 17.20 12.24 -7.14
CA LEU A 91 17.32 13.62 -7.59
C LEU A 91 18.69 14.19 -7.17
N ASP A 92 19.17 15.22 -7.86
CA ASP A 92 20.40 15.95 -7.49
C ASP A 92 20.18 16.98 -6.37
N GLU A 93 18.91 17.30 -6.05
CA GLU A 93 18.49 18.13 -4.93
C GLU A 93 17.38 17.46 -4.12
N MET A 94 17.35 17.69 -2.81
CA MET A 94 16.28 17.22 -1.93
C MET A 94 14.99 17.96 -2.26
N PHE A 95 13.90 17.21 -2.53
CA PHE A 95 12.61 17.79 -2.92
C PHE A 95 11.61 17.83 -1.76
N SER A 96 11.49 16.73 -1.00
CA SER A 96 10.63 16.60 0.18
C SER A 96 9.15 16.95 -0.08
N ALA A 97 8.50 16.23 -0.98
CA ALA A 97 7.06 16.41 -1.20
C ALA A 97 6.24 16.04 0.05
N ASP A 98 5.16 16.78 0.28
CA ASP A 98 4.17 16.49 1.31
C ASP A 98 2.88 15.86 0.74
N THR A 99 2.70 15.94 -0.58
CA THR A 99 1.56 15.35 -1.28
C THR A 99 2.02 14.57 -2.50
N LEU A 100 1.51 13.33 -2.61
CA LEU A 100 1.63 12.48 -3.78
C LEU A 100 0.26 12.35 -4.45
N THR A 101 0.14 12.83 -5.68
CA THR A 101 -1.07 12.66 -6.49
C THR A 101 -0.80 11.71 -7.64
N ILE A 102 -1.68 10.72 -7.83
CA ILE A 102 -1.59 9.75 -8.92
C ILE A 102 -2.88 9.78 -9.73
N ALA A 103 -2.76 10.09 -11.02
CA ALA A 103 -3.87 10.03 -11.94
C ALA A 103 -4.00 8.65 -12.58
N VAL A 104 -5.21 8.10 -12.50
CA VAL A 104 -5.60 6.81 -13.09
C VAL A 104 -6.82 7.06 -13.95
N ASP A 105 -6.72 6.91 -15.26
CA ASP A 105 -7.76 7.28 -16.22
C ASP A 105 -8.16 8.78 -16.09
N LYS A 106 -9.38 9.00 -15.57
CA LYS A 106 -9.97 10.34 -15.38
C LYS A 106 -10.08 10.75 -13.91
N LYS A 107 -9.49 9.99 -13.02
CA LYS A 107 -9.54 10.24 -11.58
C LYS A 107 -8.15 10.51 -11.05
N SER A 108 -8.06 11.41 -10.10
CA SER A 108 -6.83 11.66 -9.34
C SER A 108 -7.02 11.20 -7.91
N TYR A 109 -6.00 10.59 -7.36
CA TYR A 109 -5.92 10.09 -5.99
C TYR A 109 -4.75 10.80 -5.33
N SER A 110 -5.02 11.57 -4.29
CA SER A 110 -4.00 12.32 -3.56
C SER A 110 -3.79 11.71 -2.17
N PHE A 111 -2.55 11.64 -1.77
CA PHE A 111 -2.09 11.06 -0.51
C PHE A 111 -1.17 12.06 0.18
N ASP A 112 -1.40 12.30 1.47
CA ASP A 112 -0.42 13.01 2.29
C ASP A 112 0.76 12.07 2.51
N VAL A 113 1.98 12.51 2.23
CA VAL A 113 3.18 11.68 2.30
C VAL A 113 4.30 12.36 3.06
N TYR A 114 5.17 11.54 3.63
CA TYR A 114 6.39 12.00 4.30
C TYR A 114 7.53 11.14 3.77
N PRO A 115 8.46 11.70 2.97
CA PRO A 115 9.52 10.91 2.38
C PRO A 115 10.52 10.43 3.42
N VAL A 116 10.99 9.21 3.24
CA VAL A 116 12.21 8.73 3.86
C VAL A 116 13.35 9.14 2.94
N THR A 117 14.20 10.05 3.40
CA THR A 117 15.28 10.63 2.59
C THR A 117 16.63 10.07 2.98
N SER A 118 17.42 9.70 1.98
CA SER A 118 18.84 9.36 2.12
C SER A 118 19.67 10.07 1.05
N GLU A 119 20.94 10.31 1.34
CA GLU A 119 21.89 10.93 0.40
C GLU A 119 23.06 9.99 0.14
N TYR A 120 23.38 9.77 -1.14
CA TYR A 120 24.57 9.04 -1.56
C TYR A 120 25.16 9.69 -2.80
N ASP A 121 26.44 10.04 -2.75
CA ASP A 121 27.22 10.62 -3.86
C ASP A 121 26.55 11.83 -4.53
N ARG A 122 25.98 12.74 -3.71
CA ARG A 122 25.22 13.94 -4.11
C ARG A 122 23.87 13.66 -4.78
N THR A 123 23.38 12.45 -4.69
CA THR A 123 22.04 12.07 -5.12
C THR A 123 21.17 11.90 -3.89
N TYR A 124 20.02 12.54 -3.88
CA TYR A 124 19.00 12.38 -2.85
C TYR A 124 18.01 11.33 -3.29
N TYR A 125 17.85 10.29 -2.46
CA TYR A 125 16.85 9.26 -2.65
C TYR A 125 15.71 9.54 -1.69
N GLU A 126 14.50 9.62 -2.21
CA GLU A 126 13.30 9.89 -1.45
C GLU A 126 12.26 8.81 -1.72
N ASP A 127 11.88 8.07 -0.67
CA ASP A 127 10.86 7.03 -0.73
C ASP A 127 9.55 7.56 -0.16
N TYR A 128 8.55 7.66 -1.01
CA TYR A 128 7.18 8.03 -0.68
C TYR A 128 6.35 6.77 -0.53
N VAL A 129 5.98 6.43 0.69
CA VAL A 129 5.29 5.18 1.01
C VAL A 129 3.82 5.45 1.28
N VAL A 130 2.93 4.76 0.57
CA VAL A 130 1.50 4.79 0.78
C VAL A 130 1.02 3.38 1.17
N CYS A 131 0.55 3.23 2.40
CA CYS A 131 -0.06 2.00 2.87
C CYS A 131 -1.58 2.07 2.66
N PHE A 132 -2.18 1.03 2.08
CA PHE A 132 -3.57 1.06 1.71
C PHE A 132 -4.46 0.44 2.79
N GLY A 133 -5.27 1.27 3.44
CA GLY A 133 -6.44 0.85 4.17
C GLY A 133 -7.61 0.53 3.23
N LYS A 134 -8.80 0.41 3.81
CA LYS A 134 -10.04 0.03 3.09
C LYS A 134 -10.36 0.94 1.89
N GLU A 135 -10.17 2.24 2.03
CA GLU A 135 -10.41 3.21 0.96
C GLU A 135 -9.31 3.13 -0.12
N GLY A 136 -8.05 2.97 0.27
CA GLY A 136 -6.91 2.84 -0.64
C GLY A 136 -7.00 1.64 -1.57
N LEU A 137 -7.69 0.58 -1.16
CA LEU A 137 -7.97 -0.56 -2.04
C LEU A 137 -8.78 -0.18 -3.29
N LYS A 138 -9.55 0.92 -3.25
CA LYS A 138 -10.25 1.44 -4.44
C LYS A 138 -9.26 1.95 -5.49
N PHE A 139 -8.16 2.55 -5.04
CA PHE A 139 -7.08 3.01 -5.91
C PHE A 139 -6.37 1.82 -6.58
N VAL A 140 -5.96 0.80 -5.81
CA VAL A 140 -5.32 -0.41 -6.37
C VAL A 140 -6.24 -1.09 -7.38
N LYS A 141 -7.54 -1.15 -7.09
CA LYS A 141 -8.54 -1.66 -8.03
C LYS A 141 -8.67 -0.80 -9.30
N ALA A 142 -8.51 0.52 -9.18
CA ALA A 142 -8.51 1.40 -10.34
C ALA A 142 -7.30 1.10 -11.25
N ILE A 143 -6.09 0.93 -10.68
CA ILE A 143 -4.91 0.50 -11.44
C ILE A 143 -5.16 -0.84 -12.13
N ALA A 144 -5.72 -1.82 -11.43
CA ALA A 144 -6.03 -3.14 -11.98
C ALA A 144 -6.98 -3.09 -13.19
N GLN A 145 -7.72 -2.01 -13.38
CA GLN A 145 -8.65 -1.80 -14.49
C GLN A 145 -8.04 -0.98 -15.64
N THR A 146 -6.82 -0.46 -15.49
CA THR A 146 -6.13 0.26 -16.58
C THR A 146 -5.75 -0.71 -17.70
N LYS A 147 -5.56 -0.17 -18.90
CA LYS A 147 -4.96 -0.94 -19.96
C LYS A 147 -3.49 -1.21 -19.64
N LYS A 148 -2.98 -2.33 -20.15
CA LYS A 148 -1.65 -2.85 -19.81
C LYS A 148 -0.50 -1.84 -19.95
N ASP A 149 -0.62 -0.91 -20.88
CA ASP A 149 0.45 0.02 -21.25
C ASP A 149 0.07 1.49 -20.99
N ASP A 150 -1.03 1.75 -20.26
CA ASP A 150 -1.41 3.11 -19.90
C ASP A 150 -0.55 3.57 -18.70
N PRO A 151 0.27 4.62 -18.84
CA PRO A 151 1.07 5.12 -17.74
C PRO A 151 0.18 5.79 -16.68
N LEU A 152 0.57 5.63 -15.42
CA LEU A 152 0.06 6.43 -14.32
C LEU A 152 0.82 7.75 -14.32
N GLU A 153 0.11 8.86 -14.27
CA GLU A 153 0.72 10.18 -14.09
C GLU A 153 0.89 10.44 -12.60
N ILE A 154 2.09 10.80 -12.20
CA ILE A 154 2.47 11.08 -10.82
C ILE A 154 2.78 12.56 -10.70
N THR A 155 2.30 13.17 -9.63
CA THR A 155 2.67 14.52 -9.23
C THR A 155 3.10 14.48 -7.77
N LEU A 156 4.32 14.94 -7.52
CA LEU A 156 4.86 15.20 -6.19
C LEU A 156 4.76 16.69 -5.94
N GLU A 157 4.08 17.09 -4.88
CA GLU A 157 3.85 18.49 -4.51
C GLU A 157 4.51 18.77 -3.15
N GLY A 158 5.28 19.85 -3.09
CA GLY A 158 5.93 20.39 -1.91
C GLY A 158 6.04 21.91 -2.03
N ALA A 159 7.23 22.49 -1.86
CA ALA A 159 7.47 23.90 -2.17
C ALA A 159 7.29 24.19 -3.67
N ASP A 160 7.62 23.23 -4.50
CA ASP A 160 7.44 23.21 -5.95
C ASP A 160 6.67 21.95 -6.33
N SER A 161 6.58 21.61 -7.63
CA SER A 161 5.91 20.42 -8.12
C SER A 161 6.79 19.71 -9.15
N ILE A 162 6.92 18.39 -8.98
CA ILE A 162 7.58 17.50 -9.93
C ILE A 162 6.54 16.53 -10.48
N THR A 163 6.53 16.37 -11.80
CA THR A 163 5.66 15.39 -12.46
C THR A 163 6.47 14.24 -13.05
N GLY A 164 5.81 13.11 -13.22
CA GLY A 164 6.43 11.92 -13.80
C GLY A 164 5.40 10.89 -14.22
N ARG A 165 5.88 9.80 -14.79
CA ARG A 165 5.05 8.71 -15.28
C ARG A 165 5.67 7.37 -14.98
N VAL A 166 4.83 6.42 -14.58
CA VAL A 166 5.25 5.02 -14.39
C VAL A 166 4.15 4.08 -14.87
N ILE A 167 4.54 2.94 -15.41
CA ILE A 167 3.60 1.88 -15.78
C ILE A 167 3.62 0.81 -14.69
N ILE A 168 2.50 0.69 -13.97
CA ILE A 168 2.22 -0.45 -13.10
C ILE A 168 1.26 -1.35 -13.87
N PRO A 169 1.67 -2.55 -14.29
CA PRO A 169 0.80 -3.44 -15.06
C PRO A 169 -0.50 -3.76 -14.30
N GLY A 170 -1.64 -3.58 -14.97
CA GLY A 170 -2.94 -3.81 -14.36
C GLY A 170 -3.13 -5.25 -13.87
N ASP A 171 -2.52 -6.23 -14.54
CA ASP A 171 -2.52 -7.64 -14.11
C ASP A 171 -1.74 -7.84 -12.80
N THR A 172 -0.63 -7.14 -12.58
CA THR A 172 0.08 -7.15 -11.29
C THR A 172 -0.76 -6.51 -10.20
N ALA A 173 -1.37 -5.35 -10.46
CA ALA A 173 -2.23 -4.70 -9.48
C ALA A 173 -3.47 -5.57 -9.14
N ALA A 174 -4.07 -6.22 -10.14
CA ALA A 174 -5.18 -7.17 -9.93
C ALA A 174 -4.74 -8.36 -9.07
N TYR A 175 -3.61 -8.97 -9.40
CA TYR A 175 -3.04 -10.08 -8.64
C TYR A 175 -2.80 -9.72 -7.18
N MET A 176 -2.16 -8.57 -6.91
CA MET A 176 -1.88 -8.11 -5.56
C MET A 176 -3.17 -7.79 -4.79
N TYR A 177 -4.13 -7.13 -5.45
CA TYR A 177 -5.44 -6.87 -4.85
C TYR A 177 -6.19 -8.15 -4.49
N ASP A 178 -6.31 -9.09 -5.44
CA ASP A 178 -7.04 -10.34 -5.23
C ASP A 178 -6.36 -11.16 -4.13
N ARG A 179 -5.04 -11.27 -4.14
CA ARG A 179 -4.28 -11.98 -3.11
C ARG A 179 -4.48 -11.37 -1.73
N PHE A 180 -4.45 -10.04 -1.60
CA PHE A 180 -4.72 -9.35 -0.34
C PHE A 180 -6.13 -9.64 0.20
N VAL A 181 -7.11 -9.68 -0.70
CA VAL A 181 -8.51 -9.98 -0.35
C VAL A 181 -8.67 -11.44 0.08
N ASP A 182 -8.06 -12.37 -0.66
CA ASP A 182 -8.14 -13.81 -0.39
C ASP A 182 -7.52 -14.18 0.96
N LEU A 183 -6.41 -13.53 1.30
CA LEU A 183 -5.76 -13.67 2.61
C LEU A 183 -6.50 -12.96 3.74
N GLY A 184 -7.54 -12.21 3.40
CA GLY A 184 -8.43 -11.57 4.36
C GLY A 184 -8.13 -10.13 4.71
N GLY A 185 -7.28 -9.45 3.96
CA GLY A 185 -6.87 -8.08 4.21
C GLY A 185 -8.02 -7.08 4.41
N LYS A 186 -9.16 -7.28 3.74
CA LYS A 186 -10.36 -6.44 3.94
C LYS A 186 -11.02 -6.56 5.32
N LYS A 187 -10.68 -7.57 6.07
CA LYS A 187 -11.30 -7.84 7.38
C LYS A 187 -10.40 -7.42 8.55
N GLN A 188 -9.17 -6.99 8.25
CA GLN A 188 -8.29 -6.43 9.26
C GLN A 188 -8.87 -5.11 9.77
N GLU A 189 -8.74 -4.88 11.06
CA GLU A 189 -9.05 -3.60 11.67
C GLU A 189 -7.84 -2.67 11.49
N LEU A 190 -7.90 -1.83 10.46
CA LEU A 190 -6.82 -0.90 10.10
C LEU A 190 -7.15 0.54 10.52
N GLU A 191 -7.98 0.74 11.57
CA GLU A 191 -8.42 2.07 11.99
C GLU A 191 -7.25 3.02 12.26
N TYR A 192 -6.16 2.50 12.82
CA TYR A 192 -4.96 3.30 13.10
C TYR A 192 -4.29 3.82 11.81
N PHE A 193 -4.33 3.06 10.73
CA PHE A 193 -3.70 3.41 9.45
C PHE A 193 -4.60 4.28 8.56
N ASP A 194 -5.91 4.18 8.69
CA ASP A 194 -6.86 5.04 7.97
C ASP A 194 -6.77 6.51 8.45
N GLU A 195 -6.32 6.76 9.68
CA GLU A 195 -6.08 8.10 10.23
C GLU A 195 -4.76 8.73 9.75
N ILE A 196 -3.76 7.91 9.41
CA ILE A 196 -2.42 8.39 8.98
C ILE A 196 -2.38 8.69 7.48
N TRP A 197 -3.15 7.96 6.69
CA TRP A 197 -3.12 8.02 5.23
C TRP A 197 -4.46 8.51 4.68
N THR A 198 -4.67 9.82 4.70
CA THR A 198 -5.85 10.43 4.06
C THR A 198 -5.71 10.36 2.54
N MET A 199 -6.71 9.78 1.88
CA MET A 199 -6.82 9.73 0.44
C MET A 199 -7.96 10.64 -0.02
N GLU A 200 -7.65 11.66 -0.83
CA GLU A 200 -8.64 12.45 -1.55
C GLU A 200 -8.85 11.89 -2.96
N VAL A 201 -10.11 11.74 -3.36
CA VAL A 201 -10.48 11.36 -4.74
C VAL A 201 -11.13 12.57 -5.39
N LYS A 202 -10.54 13.08 -6.44
CA LYS A 202 -11.04 14.24 -7.23
C LYS A 202 -11.49 13.80 -8.62
#